data_de0075e7874968f7257e6517eb081c5c
#
_entry.id   de0075e7874968f7257e6517eb081c5c
#
_cell.length_a   1.000
_cell.length_b   1.000
_cell.length_c   1.000
_cell.angle_alpha   90.00
_cell.angle_beta   90.00
_cell.angle_gamma   90.00
#
_symmetry.space_group_name_H-M   'P 1'
#
loop_
_entity.id
_entity.type
_entity.pdbx_description
1 polymer ?
#
loop_
_entity_poly.entity_id
_entity_poly.type
_entity_poly.pdbx_seq_one_letter_code
_entity_poly.pdbx_strand_id
1 'polypeptide(L)'
;MTEQTTRLSLPYILPSQAQKHVTHNEALQKLDAVVQLVVKAVLSTLPENPAEGDCFLLASNATGDLAGKARKLAFRQDGAWLFITPQPGWTAWFASDGKYRVLQDKNWRDLPLPAAGRMDRLGIGTEPNTTNRLTLSSPASLFSHAEQDGSHRMTINKAAKTDTASLLFQTGWSGRAEMGLAGHDGFSIKTSPDGANWYTALLCSGDGRVSLPNRALAVAGLPAGTTKPASGSTAGFSLLTISEGGFALGDAVETGGRELLVPAKGLYLVALTLAVAASSGHRVTLLSNGLAAGLSVAGNASAVGTQQSAISILALNAGDRLRLQHEGTAEFAQGNGKTSLSLAAL
;
A
#
# COMPACT_ATOMS: atom_id res chain seq x y z
N MET A 1 -39.64 -47.80 -25.85
CA MET A 1 -38.17 -47.51 -25.84
C MET A 1 -37.97 -46.32 -26.76
N THR A 2 -37.21 -45.36 -26.33
CA THR A 2 -36.83 -44.22 -27.17
C THR A 2 -35.90 -44.72 -28.28
N GLU A 3 -36.00 -44.16 -29.51
CA GLU A 3 -35.14 -44.55 -30.64
C GLU A 3 -33.76 -43.89 -30.63
N GLN A 4 -33.42 -43.22 -29.52
CA GLN A 4 -32.17 -42.45 -29.34
C GLN A 4 -31.74 -42.39 -27.88
N THR A 5 -30.45 -42.05 -27.64
CA THR A 5 -29.91 -41.88 -26.29
C THR A 5 -30.43 -40.60 -25.63
N THR A 6 -30.47 -40.57 -24.31
CA THR A 6 -31.17 -39.56 -23.51
C THR A 6 -30.51 -38.18 -23.56
N ARG A 7 -29.15 -38.08 -23.55
CA ARG A 7 -28.42 -36.82 -23.45
C ARG A 7 -27.95 -36.28 -24.80
N LEU A 8 -27.34 -37.12 -25.61
CA LEU A 8 -26.74 -36.72 -26.89
C LEU A 8 -27.66 -37.01 -28.09
N SER A 9 -28.83 -37.60 -27.86
CA SER A 9 -29.81 -37.98 -28.94
C SER A 9 -29.18 -38.81 -30.04
N LEU A 10 -28.24 -39.71 -29.69
CA LEU A 10 -27.61 -40.59 -30.65
C LEU A 10 -28.63 -41.66 -31.11
N PRO A 11 -28.88 -41.82 -32.43
CA PRO A 11 -29.88 -42.74 -32.91
C PRO A 11 -29.48 -44.20 -32.68
N TYR A 12 -30.41 -45.03 -32.21
CA TYR A 12 -30.23 -46.46 -32.07
C TYR A 12 -30.39 -47.17 -33.40
N ILE A 13 -29.68 -48.28 -33.57
CA ILE A 13 -29.93 -49.21 -34.67
C ILE A 13 -31.19 -50.00 -34.36
N LEU A 14 -32.16 -50.01 -35.27
CA LEU A 14 -33.42 -50.70 -35.13
C LEU A 14 -33.27 -52.23 -35.33
N PRO A 15 -34.22 -53.09 -34.82
CA PRO A 15 -34.07 -54.53 -34.68
C PRO A 15 -33.98 -55.36 -36.00
N SER A 16 -33.94 -54.77 -37.14
CA SER A 16 -33.92 -55.51 -38.45
C SER A 16 -32.56 -56.11 -38.84
N GLN A 17 -31.54 -55.97 -38.03
CA GLN A 17 -30.17 -56.54 -38.26
C GLN A 17 -29.80 -57.48 -37.12
N ALA A 18 -29.62 -58.75 -37.39
CA ALA A 18 -29.36 -59.81 -36.44
C ALA A 18 -28.39 -59.42 -35.30
N GLN A 19 -28.90 -59.20 -34.06
CA GLN A 19 -28.24 -58.92 -32.75
C GLN A 19 -27.16 -57.84 -32.71
N LYS A 20 -26.69 -57.27 -33.81
CA LYS A 20 -25.69 -56.19 -33.84
C LYS A 20 -26.20 -54.92 -33.16
N HIS A 21 -27.50 -54.70 -33.20
CA HIS A 21 -28.13 -53.55 -32.53
C HIS A 21 -27.95 -53.52 -31.04
N VAL A 22 -27.90 -54.66 -30.35
CA VAL A 22 -27.79 -54.72 -28.89
C VAL A 22 -26.42 -54.16 -28.44
N THR A 23 -25.33 -54.75 -28.93
CA THR A 23 -23.98 -54.35 -28.56
C THR A 23 -23.66 -52.92 -29.01
N HIS A 24 -24.18 -52.52 -30.17
CA HIS A 24 -24.01 -51.15 -30.69
C HIS A 24 -24.75 -50.12 -29.81
N ASN A 25 -26.01 -50.40 -29.49
CA ASN A 25 -26.82 -49.48 -28.67
C ASN A 25 -26.30 -49.39 -27.25
N GLU A 26 -25.81 -50.51 -26.66
CA GLU A 26 -25.10 -50.45 -25.37
C GLU A 26 -23.85 -49.58 -25.41
N ALA A 27 -23.09 -49.59 -26.53
CA ALA A 27 -21.93 -48.74 -26.71
C ALA A 27 -22.34 -47.25 -26.80
N LEU A 28 -23.43 -46.96 -27.53
CA LEU A 28 -23.97 -45.60 -27.62
C LEU A 28 -24.46 -45.10 -26.27
N GLN A 29 -25.12 -45.94 -25.46
CA GLN A 29 -25.55 -45.58 -24.11
C GLN A 29 -24.36 -45.25 -23.20
N LYS A 30 -23.26 -46.03 -23.27
CA LYS A 30 -22.05 -45.72 -22.53
C LYS A 30 -21.42 -44.42 -23.00
N LEU A 31 -21.38 -44.18 -24.31
CA LEU A 31 -20.86 -42.93 -24.88
C LEU A 31 -21.68 -41.74 -24.42
N ASP A 32 -23.02 -41.84 -24.43
CA ASP A 32 -23.93 -40.80 -23.96
C ASP A 32 -23.69 -40.44 -22.47
N ALA A 33 -23.38 -41.43 -21.64
CA ALA A 33 -23.10 -41.24 -20.24
C ALA A 33 -21.76 -40.53 -19.97
N VAL A 34 -20.70 -40.76 -20.77
CA VAL A 34 -19.34 -40.31 -20.48
C VAL A 34 -18.91 -39.08 -21.28
N VAL A 35 -19.52 -38.77 -22.41
CA VAL A 35 -19.23 -37.56 -23.17
C VAL A 35 -19.82 -36.35 -22.45
N GLN A 36 -19.01 -35.31 -22.21
CA GLN A 36 -19.37 -34.14 -21.41
C GLN A 36 -20.00 -34.54 -20.06
N LEU A 37 -19.28 -35.38 -19.34
CA LEU A 37 -19.74 -35.97 -18.10
C LEU A 37 -20.11 -34.91 -17.05
N VAL A 38 -21.39 -34.99 -16.62
CA VAL A 38 -21.92 -34.13 -15.53
C VAL A 38 -22.30 -35.02 -14.36
N VAL A 39 -21.68 -34.81 -13.20
CA VAL A 39 -22.02 -35.48 -11.95
C VAL A 39 -22.89 -34.55 -11.13
N LYS A 40 -24.16 -34.91 -10.88
CA LYS A 40 -25.10 -34.08 -10.13
C LYS A 40 -24.70 -33.97 -8.65
N ALA A 41 -24.34 -35.11 -8.05
CA ALA A 41 -23.92 -35.18 -6.65
C ALA A 41 -23.10 -36.45 -6.37
N VAL A 42 -22.48 -36.49 -5.19
CA VAL A 42 -21.86 -37.70 -4.61
C VAL A 42 -22.85 -38.29 -3.61
N LEU A 43 -23.27 -39.53 -3.81
CA LEU A 43 -24.33 -40.16 -3.02
C LEU A 43 -23.90 -41.50 -2.40
N SER A 44 -24.36 -41.80 -1.19
CA SER A 44 -24.23 -43.12 -0.57
C SER A 44 -25.43 -44.05 -0.87
N THR A 45 -26.58 -43.46 -1.25
CA THR A 45 -27.82 -44.13 -1.67
C THR A 45 -28.35 -43.47 -2.90
N LEU A 46 -28.98 -44.21 -3.79
CA LEU A 46 -29.61 -43.68 -5.01
C LEU A 46 -30.91 -42.94 -4.68
N PRO A 47 -31.25 -41.89 -5.43
CA PRO A 47 -32.48 -41.13 -5.24
C PRO A 47 -33.69 -41.99 -5.66
N GLU A 48 -34.82 -41.79 -4.99
CA GLU A 48 -36.07 -42.52 -5.28
C GLU A 48 -36.67 -42.13 -6.64
N ASN A 49 -36.56 -40.86 -7.05
CA ASN A 49 -37.12 -40.32 -8.26
C ASN A 49 -36.03 -39.66 -9.15
N PRO A 50 -35.11 -40.45 -9.74
CA PRO A 50 -34.10 -39.91 -10.63
C PRO A 50 -34.72 -39.56 -11.99
N ALA A 51 -34.25 -38.48 -12.60
CA ALA A 51 -34.60 -38.18 -14.00
C ALA A 51 -33.72 -39.00 -14.94
N GLU A 52 -34.25 -39.32 -16.14
CA GLU A 52 -33.46 -39.93 -17.21
C GLU A 52 -32.26 -39.02 -17.58
N GLY A 53 -31.08 -39.59 -17.76
CA GLY A 53 -29.83 -38.87 -18.01
C GLY A 53 -29.12 -38.37 -16.75
N ASP A 54 -29.68 -38.58 -15.55
CA ASP A 54 -29.00 -38.23 -14.30
C ASP A 54 -27.77 -39.10 -14.05
N CYS A 55 -26.67 -38.46 -13.67
CA CYS A 55 -25.46 -39.15 -13.31
C CYS A 55 -24.99 -38.72 -11.89
N PHE A 56 -24.74 -39.72 -11.06
CA PHE A 56 -24.26 -39.56 -9.70
C PHE A 56 -22.95 -40.33 -9.49
N LEU A 57 -22.05 -39.79 -8.67
CA LEU A 57 -20.88 -40.54 -8.18
C LEU A 57 -21.24 -41.27 -6.92
N LEU A 58 -21.02 -42.56 -6.86
CA LEU A 58 -21.24 -43.33 -5.63
C LEU A 58 -20.09 -43.09 -4.65
N ALA A 59 -20.45 -42.78 -3.41
CA ALA A 59 -19.50 -42.53 -2.34
C ALA A 59 -18.64 -43.79 -2.03
N SER A 60 -17.47 -43.58 -1.46
CA SER A 60 -16.56 -44.68 -1.11
C SER A 60 -17.12 -45.65 -0.03
N ASN A 61 -18.09 -45.20 0.72
CA ASN A 61 -18.79 -45.96 1.78
C ASN A 61 -20.16 -46.46 1.33
N ALA A 62 -20.45 -46.57 0.05
CA ALA A 62 -21.71 -47.11 -0.44
C ALA A 62 -21.92 -48.56 0.02
N THR A 63 -23.09 -48.83 0.60
CA THR A 63 -23.47 -50.10 1.23
C THR A 63 -24.84 -50.57 0.73
N GLY A 64 -25.37 -51.70 1.22
CA GLY A 64 -26.65 -52.24 0.83
C GLY A 64 -26.66 -52.66 -0.61
N ASP A 65 -27.66 -52.26 -1.40
CA ASP A 65 -27.82 -52.57 -2.82
C ASP A 65 -26.70 -52.00 -3.72
N LEU A 66 -25.89 -51.12 -3.15
CA LEU A 66 -24.72 -50.51 -3.79
C LEU A 66 -23.39 -51.12 -3.34
N ALA A 67 -23.42 -52.20 -2.55
CA ALA A 67 -22.21 -52.90 -2.18
C ALA A 67 -21.42 -53.34 -3.43
N GLY A 68 -20.09 -53.10 -3.43
CA GLY A 68 -19.23 -53.36 -4.59
C GLY A 68 -19.33 -52.37 -5.75
N LYS A 69 -20.18 -51.33 -5.62
CA LYS A 69 -20.31 -50.28 -6.63
C LYS A 69 -19.69 -48.92 -6.18
N ALA A 70 -19.03 -48.88 -5.05
CA ALA A 70 -18.36 -47.69 -4.54
C ALA A 70 -17.45 -47.04 -5.60
N ARG A 71 -17.47 -45.70 -5.66
CA ARG A 71 -16.70 -44.87 -6.63
C ARG A 71 -17.06 -45.04 -8.10
N LYS A 72 -18.10 -45.81 -8.43
CA LYS A 72 -18.65 -45.89 -9.79
C LYS A 72 -19.57 -44.70 -10.04
N LEU A 73 -19.74 -44.39 -11.34
CA LEU A 73 -20.80 -43.49 -11.79
C LEU A 73 -22.08 -44.32 -11.92
N ALA A 74 -23.16 -43.82 -11.37
CA ALA A 74 -24.53 -44.36 -11.57
C ALA A 74 -25.26 -43.44 -12.54
N PHE A 75 -25.49 -43.91 -13.76
CA PHE A 75 -26.16 -43.17 -14.81
C PHE A 75 -27.56 -43.73 -15.01
N ARG A 76 -28.59 -42.87 -15.00
CA ARG A 76 -29.99 -43.26 -15.17
C ARG A 76 -30.34 -43.31 -16.66
N GLN A 77 -30.75 -44.48 -17.17
CA GLN A 77 -31.12 -44.66 -18.55
C GLN A 77 -32.15 -45.74 -18.73
N ASP A 78 -33.20 -45.47 -19.52
CA ASP A 78 -34.29 -46.37 -19.86
C ASP A 78 -34.91 -47.04 -18.61
N GLY A 79 -35.11 -46.27 -17.54
CA GLY A 79 -35.67 -46.75 -16.29
C GLY A 79 -34.74 -47.62 -15.45
N ALA A 80 -33.47 -47.80 -15.82
CA ALA A 80 -32.48 -48.60 -15.12
C ALA A 80 -31.24 -47.81 -14.73
N TRP A 81 -30.41 -48.37 -13.89
CA TRP A 81 -29.10 -47.79 -13.49
C TRP A 81 -27.96 -48.50 -14.22
N LEU A 82 -27.20 -47.73 -15.01
CA LEU A 82 -25.95 -48.16 -15.61
C LEU A 82 -24.77 -47.73 -14.67
N PHE A 83 -23.98 -48.72 -14.22
CA PHE A 83 -22.83 -48.47 -13.36
C PHE A 83 -21.55 -48.49 -14.16
N ILE A 84 -20.88 -47.34 -14.25
CA ILE A 84 -19.65 -47.16 -15.05
C ILE A 84 -18.48 -46.95 -14.10
N THR A 85 -17.39 -47.71 -14.30
CA THR A 85 -16.13 -47.44 -13.58
C THR A 85 -15.36 -46.37 -14.31
N PRO A 86 -15.21 -45.18 -13.71
CA PRO A 86 -14.44 -44.11 -14.35
C PRO A 86 -12.95 -44.47 -14.38
N GLN A 87 -12.25 -43.99 -15.42
CA GLN A 87 -10.83 -44.25 -15.59
C GLN A 87 -9.97 -43.04 -15.20
N PRO A 88 -8.71 -43.22 -14.78
CA PRO A 88 -7.79 -42.12 -14.50
C PRO A 88 -7.70 -41.17 -15.72
N GLY A 89 -7.68 -39.87 -15.47
CA GLY A 89 -7.67 -38.84 -16.49
C GLY A 89 -9.06 -38.39 -16.99
N TRP A 90 -10.13 -39.10 -16.64
CA TRP A 90 -11.47 -38.61 -16.96
C TRP A 90 -11.76 -37.29 -16.24
N THR A 91 -12.41 -36.36 -16.96
CA THR A 91 -12.88 -35.08 -16.42
C THR A 91 -14.40 -35.08 -16.33
N ALA A 92 -14.93 -34.41 -15.29
CA ALA A 92 -16.37 -34.27 -15.10
C ALA A 92 -16.69 -32.89 -14.50
N TRP A 93 -17.85 -32.35 -14.88
CA TRP A 93 -18.46 -31.22 -14.20
C TRP A 93 -19.24 -31.70 -12.99
N PHE A 94 -18.89 -31.27 -11.79
CA PHE A 94 -19.62 -31.52 -10.55
C PHE A 94 -20.62 -30.39 -10.32
N ALA A 95 -21.89 -30.65 -10.58
CA ALA A 95 -22.93 -29.62 -10.52
C ALA A 95 -23.22 -29.14 -9.10
N SER A 96 -22.97 -29.98 -8.09
CA SER A 96 -23.20 -29.66 -6.65
C SER A 96 -22.37 -28.49 -6.17
N ASP A 97 -21.19 -28.27 -6.71
CA ASP A 97 -20.25 -27.22 -6.29
C ASP A 97 -19.68 -26.39 -7.45
N GLY A 98 -20.20 -26.60 -8.68
CA GLY A 98 -19.87 -25.80 -9.85
C GLY A 98 -18.41 -25.90 -10.29
N LYS A 99 -17.81 -27.12 -10.24
CA LYS A 99 -16.38 -27.30 -10.53
C LYS A 99 -16.11 -28.42 -11.51
N TYR A 100 -15.10 -28.21 -12.35
CA TYR A 100 -14.49 -29.31 -13.11
C TYR A 100 -13.49 -30.07 -12.25
N ARG A 101 -13.57 -31.41 -12.27
CA ARG A 101 -12.63 -32.30 -11.61
C ARG A 101 -12.05 -33.32 -12.58
N VAL A 102 -10.85 -33.80 -12.26
CA VAL A 102 -10.17 -34.90 -12.96
C VAL A 102 -9.97 -36.08 -11.99
N LEU A 103 -10.17 -37.29 -12.48
CA LEU A 103 -9.93 -38.51 -11.70
C LEU A 103 -8.42 -38.81 -11.66
N GLN A 104 -7.81 -38.72 -10.50
CA GLN A 104 -6.41 -39.10 -10.21
C GLN A 104 -6.36 -39.99 -8.99
N ASP A 105 -5.58 -41.07 -9.03
CA ASP A 105 -5.37 -41.99 -7.90
C ASP A 105 -6.68 -42.42 -7.22
N LYS A 106 -7.68 -42.76 -8.01
CA LYS A 106 -9.05 -43.14 -7.59
C LYS A 106 -9.85 -42.04 -6.88
N ASN A 107 -9.38 -40.78 -6.88
CA ASN A 107 -10.06 -39.65 -6.29
C ASN A 107 -10.32 -38.57 -7.34
N TRP A 108 -11.49 -37.95 -7.27
CA TRP A 108 -11.82 -36.77 -8.08
C TRP A 108 -11.21 -35.53 -7.40
N ARG A 109 -10.29 -34.85 -8.11
CA ARG A 109 -9.61 -33.64 -7.65
C ARG A 109 -9.98 -32.47 -8.55
N ASP A 110 -10.01 -31.28 -7.99
CA ASP A 110 -10.19 -30.06 -8.78
C ASP A 110 -9.14 -30.02 -9.91
N LEU A 111 -9.53 -29.51 -11.08
CA LEU A 111 -8.61 -29.44 -12.22
C LEU A 111 -7.40 -28.59 -11.83
N PRO A 112 -6.19 -29.13 -11.85
CA PRO A 112 -5.02 -28.35 -11.45
C PRO A 112 -4.81 -27.20 -12.44
N LEU A 113 -4.47 -26.03 -11.90
CA LEU A 113 -3.89 -24.98 -12.73
C LEU A 113 -2.58 -25.51 -13.32
N PRO A 114 -2.21 -25.14 -14.56
CA PRO A 114 -0.95 -25.56 -15.15
C PRO A 114 0.22 -25.23 -14.22
N ALA A 115 1.05 -26.19 -13.86
CA ALA A 115 2.20 -25.99 -12.99
C ALA A 115 3.24 -25.02 -13.61
N ALA A 116 3.25 -24.91 -14.93
CA ALA A 116 4.01 -23.94 -15.71
C ALA A 116 3.07 -23.31 -16.74
N GLY A 117 2.44 -22.22 -16.38
CA GLY A 117 1.48 -21.53 -17.23
C GLY A 117 1.67 -20.01 -17.17
N ARG A 118 1.48 -19.37 -18.32
CA ARG A 118 1.38 -17.91 -18.39
C ARG A 118 -0.09 -17.52 -18.40
N MET A 119 -0.52 -16.81 -17.37
CA MET A 119 -1.81 -16.14 -17.34
C MET A 119 -1.65 -14.72 -17.86
N ASP A 120 -2.55 -14.29 -18.72
CA ASP A 120 -2.57 -12.89 -19.17
C ASP A 120 -3.14 -11.97 -18.09
N ARG A 121 -4.12 -12.45 -17.34
CA ARG A 121 -4.79 -11.71 -16.25
C ARG A 121 -5.26 -12.67 -15.16
N LEU A 122 -5.23 -12.20 -13.92
CA LEU A 122 -5.77 -12.91 -12.75
C LEU A 122 -6.55 -11.92 -11.85
N GLY A 123 -7.81 -12.19 -11.62
CA GLY A 123 -8.67 -11.47 -10.69
C GLY A 123 -9.12 -12.36 -9.55
N ILE A 124 -9.02 -11.87 -8.32
CA ILE A 124 -9.54 -12.52 -7.12
C ILE A 124 -10.52 -11.57 -6.45
N GLY A 125 -11.81 -11.92 -6.45
CA GLY A 125 -12.88 -11.09 -5.91
C GLY A 125 -13.18 -9.81 -6.70
N THR A 126 -12.51 -9.58 -7.83
CA THR A 126 -12.71 -8.46 -8.74
C THR A 126 -12.14 -8.77 -10.12
N GLU A 127 -12.58 -8.06 -11.15
CA GLU A 127 -12.12 -8.29 -12.52
C GLU A 127 -10.81 -7.54 -12.82
N PRO A 128 -9.83 -8.21 -13.45
CA PRO A 128 -8.61 -7.57 -13.93
C PRO A 128 -8.86 -6.83 -15.25
N ASN A 129 -8.00 -5.84 -15.55
CA ASN A 129 -8.04 -5.10 -16.81
C ASN A 129 -6.65 -5.07 -17.49
N THR A 130 -6.50 -4.29 -18.56
CA THR A 130 -5.25 -4.21 -19.32
C THR A 130 -4.09 -3.57 -18.55
N THR A 131 -4.38 -2.69 -17.62
CA THR A 131 -3.39 -2.02 -16.76
C THR A 131 -3.13 -2.84 -15.49
N ASN A 132 -4.19 -3.27 -14.82
CA ASN A 132 -4.12 -4.05 -13.59
C ASN A 132 -4.36 -5.53 -13.92
N ARG A 133 -3.32 -6.23 -14.35
CA ARG A 133 -3.41 -7.63 -14.77
C ARG A 133 -3.59 -8.61 -13.62
N LEU A 134 -3.05 -8.28 -12.45
CA LEU A 134 -3.33 -8.94 -11.18
C LEU A 134 -4.16 -7.99 -10.32
N THR A 135 -5.40 -8.37 -10.06
CA THR A 135 -6.29 -7.62 -9.16
C THR A 135 -6.79 -8.50 -8.04
N LEU A 136 -6.80 -7.95 -6.84
CA LEU A 136 -7.25 -8.63 -5.63
C LEU A 136 -8.18 -7.71 -4.86
N SER A 137 -9.42 -8.14 -4.64
CA SER A 137 -10.38 -7.51 -3.72
C SER A 137 -10.68 -8.49 -2.60
N SER A 138 -10.08 -8.25 -1.43
CA SER A 138 -10.14 -9.12 -0.27
C SER A 138 -9.88 -8.30 0.98
N PRO A 139 -10.41 -8.70 2.15
CA PRO A 139 -10.08 -8.05 3.43
C PRO A 139 -8.59 -8.10 3.77
N ALA A 140 -7.84 -9.10 3.27
CA ALA A 140 -6.41 -9.26 3.52
C ALA A 140 -5.71 -10.02 2.39
N SER A 141 -4.41 -9.80 2.24
CA SER A 141 -3.51 -10.54 1.35
C SER A 141 -2.32 -11.02 2.16
N LEU A 142 -1.97 -12.30 2.03
CA LEU A 142 -0.82 -12.89 2.70
C LEU A 142 0.23 -13.30 1.66
N PHE A 143 1.42 -12.76 1.82
CA PHE A 143 2.64 -13.24 1.16
C PHE A 143 3.54 -13.84 2.24
N SER A 144 3.78 -15.14 2.19
CA SER A 144 4.51 -15.87 3.23
C SER A 144 5.78 -16.51 2.66
N HIS A 145 6.68 -16.91 3.55
CA HIS A 145 7.87 -17.68 3.20
C HIS A 145 7.53 -19.06 2.63
N ALA A 146 8.43 -19.63 1.83
CA ALA A 146 8.36 -21.01 1.41
C ALA A 146 8.74 -21.94 2.57
N GLU A 147 8.13 -23.14 2.64
CA GLU A 147 8.36 -24.09 3.74
C GLU A 147 9.84 -24.49 3.91
N GLN A 148 10.62 -24.47 2.83
CA GLN A 148 12.00 -24.94 2.82
C GLN A 148 13.06 -23.83 2.94
N ASP A 149 12.72 -22.54 2.75
CA ASP A 149 13.70 -21.44 2.68
C ASP A 149 13.50 -20.39 3.79
N GLY A 150 12.35 -20.28 4.41
CA GLY A 150 12.08 -19.31 5.47
C GLY A 150 12.11 -17.83 5.02
N SER A 151 12.48 -17.54 3.75
CA SER A 151 12.57 -16.20 3.19
C SER A 151 11.40 -15.89 2.26
N HIS A 152 10.97 -14.62 2.26
CA HIS A 152 10.05 -14.09 1.26
C HIS A 152 10.52 -12.72 0.77
N ARG A 153 10.61 -12.52 -0.54
CA ARG A 153 11.02 -11.25 -1.16
C ARG A 153 10.05 -10.84 -2.26
N MET A 154 9.54 -9.62 -2.17
CA MET A 154 8.81 -8.99 -3.26
C MET A 154 9.77 -8.06 -4.03
N THR A 155 9.95 -8.28 -5.33
CA THR A 155 10.77 -7.44 -6.20
C THR A 155 9.86 -6.62 -7.10
N ILE A 156 9.97 -5.28 -7.01
CA ILE A 156 9.32 -4.34 -7.91
C ILE A 156 10.42 -3.69 -8.75
N ASN A 157 10.40 -3.89 -10.07
CA ASN A 157 11.42 -3.41 -10.98
C ASN A 157 10.88 -2.36 -11.95
N LYS A 158 11.69 -1.35 -12.24
CA LYS A 158 11.45 -0.34 -13.28
C LYS A 158 12.49 -0.45 -14.38
N ALA A 159 12.18 0.02 -15.59
CA ALA A 159 13.06 -0.09 -16.75
C ALA A 159 14.16 0.98 -16.77
N ALA A 160 13.83 2.21 -16.39
CA ALA A 160 14.75 3.35 -16.42
C ALA A 160 14.70 4.15 -15.10
N LYS A 161 15.73 4.97 -14.85
CA LYS A 161 15.85 5.82 -13.66
C LYS A 161 14.64 6.73 -13.46
N THR A 162 14.10 7.27 -14.53
CA THR A 162 12.95 8.20 -14.52
C THR A 162 11.59 7.52 -14.34
N ASP A 163 11.53 6.19 -14.45
CA ASP A 163 10.31 5.44 -14.23
C ASP A 163 10.00 5.26 -12.73
N THR A 164 8.88 4.63 -12.42
CA THR A 164 8.41 4.44 -11.05
C THR A 164 8.33 2.95 -10.71
N ALA A 165 8.87 2.59 -9.55
CA ALA A 165 8.67 1.32 -8.86
C ALA A 165 8.31 1.62 -7.42
N SER A 166 7.02 1.60 -7.09
CA SER A 166 6.51 2.07 -5.80
C SER A 166 5.28 1.31 -5.32
N LEU A 167 4.95 1.50 -4.05
CA LEU A 167 3.67 1.18 -3.45
C LEU A 167 2.88 2.48 -3.29
N LEU A 168 1.68 2.54 -3.88
CA LEU A 168 0.76 3.67 -3.80
C LEU A 168 -0.42 3.33 -2.88
N PHE A 169 -0.62 4.14 -1.86
CA PHE A 169 -1.73 4.04 -0.91
C PHE A 169 -2.80 5.08 -1.26
N GLN A 170 -4.05 4.63 -1.35
CA GLN A 170 -5.17 5.46 -1.80
C GLN A 170 -6.34 5.43 -0.82
N THR A 171 -7.13 6.48 -0.85
CA THR A 171 -8.46 6.56 -0.21
C THR A 171 -9.45 6.98 -1.29
N GLY A 172 -10.47 6.13 -1.56
CA GLY A 172 -11.46 6.41 -2.59
C GLY A 172 -10.83 6.69 -3.97
N TRP A 173 -9.79 5.93 -4.35
CA TRP A 173 -9.03 6.04 -5.61
C TRP A 173 -8.18 7.33 -5.73
N SER A 174 -8.07 8.13 -4.67
CA SER A 174 -7.19 9.30 -4.61
C SER A 174 -5.93 8.97 -3.82
N GLY A 175 -4.74 9.21 -4.38
CA GLY A 175 -3.46 8.92 -3.76
C GLY A 175 -3.26 9.71 -2.47
N ARG A 176 -2.71 9.07 -1.42
CA ARG A 176 -2.43 9.69 -0.13
C ARG A 176 -0.99 9.54 0.31
N ALA A 177 -0.39 8.40 0.01
CA ALA A 177 1.01 8.15 0.27
C ALA A 177 1.60 7.26 -0.83
N GLU A 178 2.86 7.47 -1.14
CA GLU A 178 3.65 6.66 -2.07
C GLU A 178 5.03 6.41 -1.47
N MET A 179 5.50 5.16 -1.54
CA MET A 179 6.85 4.81 -1.10
C MET A 179 7.55 3.96 -2.16
N GLY A 180 8.80 4.30 -2.44
CA GLY A 180 9.61 3.58 -3.43
C GLY A 180 10.53 4.47 -4.25
N LEU A 181 10.86 4.01 -5.46
CA LEU A 181 11.70 4.71 -6.43
C LEU A 181 10.81 5.44 -7.44
N ALA A 182 10.34 6.62 -7.11
CA ALA A 182 9.36 7.37 -7.90
C ALA A 182 10.01 8.53 -8.68
N GLY A 183 10.36 8.28 -9.94
CA GLY A 183 10.99 9.26 -10.83
C GLY A 183 12.51 9.44 -10.66
N HIS A 184 13.13 8.70 -9.75
CA HIS A 184 14.59 8.70 -9.47
C HIS A 184 14.99 7.41 -8.74
N ASP A 185 16.29 7.18 -8.54
CA ASP A 185 16.82 5.98 -7.85
C ASP A 185 16.99 6.15 -6.32
N GLY A 186 16.66 7.31 -5.78
CA GLY A 186 16.55 7.48 -4.33
C GLY A 186 15.23 6.90 -3.82
N PHE A 187 15.28 6.17 -2.71
CA PHE A 187 14.06 5.70 -2.06
C PHE A 187 13.38 6.87 -1.35
N SER A 188 12.11 7.13 -1.66
CA SER A 188 11.35 8.23 -1.07
C SER A 188 10.03 7.79 -0.46
N ILE A 189 9.59 8.54 0.55
CA ILE A 189 8.22 8.51 1.06
C ILE A 189 7.61 9.88 0.75
N LYS A 190 6.52 9.87 -0.03
CA LYS A 190 5.76 11.05 -0.39
C LYS A 190 4.36 10.96 0.19
N THR A 191 3.78 12.09 0.53
CA THR A 191 2.40 12.22 1.01
C THR A 191 1.65 13.27 0.22
N SER A 192 0.32 13.13 0.17
CA SER A 192 -0.54 14.09 -0.51
C SER A 192 -1.85 14.31 0.27
N PRO A 193 -2.28 15.55 0.48
CA PRO A 193 -3.56 15.85 1.11
C PRO A 193 -4.76 15.61 0.16
N ASP A 194 -4.54 15.70 -1.15
CA ASP A 194 -5.60 15.75 -2.17
C ASP A 194 -5.42 14.77 -3.34
N GLY A 195 -4.27 14.11 -3.45
CA GLY A 195 -3.91 13.21 -4.55
C GLY A 195 -3.31 13.91 -5.77
N ALA A 196 -3.26 15.24 -5.79
CA ALA A 196 -2.68 16.05 -6.87
C ALA A 196 -1.34 16.70 -6.44
N ASN A 197 -1.30 17.26 -5.24
CA ASN A 197 -0.12 17.91 -4.67
C ASN A 197 0.65 16.92 -3.80
N TRP A 198 1.92 16.64 -4.15
CA TRP A 198 2.75 15.65 -3.49
C TRP A 198 3.96 16.28 -2.82
N TYR A 199 4.23 15.90 -1.59
CA TYR A 199 5.34 16.40 -0.77
C TYR A 199 6.24 15.21 -0.37
N THR A 200 7.55 15.34 -0.61
CA THR A 200 8.52 14.35 -0.18
C THR A 200 8.79 14.51 1.32
N ALA A 201 8.28 13.60 2.13
CA ALA A 201 8.49 13.60 3.57
C ALA A 201 9.89 13.07 3.95
N LEU A 202 10.37 12.04 3.20
CA LEU A 202 11.68 11.42 3.44
C LEU A 202 12.31 11.04 2.10
N LEU A 203 13.61 11.25 1.97
CA LEU A 203 14.42 10.83 0.84
C LEU A 203 15.70 10.15 1.34
N CYS A 204 15.91 8.88 0.92
CA CYS A 204 17.17 8.17 1.07
C CYS A 204 17.92 8.19 -0.26
N SER A 205 19.06 8.83 -0.30
CA SER A 205 19.93 8.87 -1.49
C SER A 205 20.72 7.56 -1.65
N GLY A 206 21.26 7.31 -2.84
CA GLY A 206 22.00 6.09 -3.16
C GLY A 206 23.29 5.88 -2.35
N ASP A 207 23.81 6.94 -1.71
CA ASP A 207 24.96 6.90 -0.79
C ASP A 207 24.55 6.66 0.69
N GLY A 208 23.28 6.35 0.95
CA GLY A 208 22.76 6.01 2.28
C GLY A 208 22.38 7.21 3.14
N ARG A 209 22.45 8.43 2.65
CA ARG A 209 22.04 9.62 3.41
C ARG A 209 20.51 9.75 3.41
N VAL A 210 19.98 10.12 4.57
CA VAL A 210 18.56 10.41 4.77
C VAL A 210 18.38 11.93 4.91
N SER A 211 17.46 12.47 4.12
CA SER A 211 17.02 13.86 4.22
C SER A 211 15.51 13.96 4.43
N LEU A 212 15.10 15.04 5.07
CA LEU A 212 13.70 15.41 5.30
C LEU A 212 13.45 16.77 4.59
N PRO A 213 13.18 16.79 3.28
CA PRO A 213 13.19 18.02 2.49
C PRO A 213 12.17 19.09 2.93
N ASN A 214 11.11 18.65 3.62
CA ASN A 214 10.09 19.57 4.14
C ASN A 214 10.23 19.83 5.65
N ARG A 215 11.36 19.45 6.27
CA ARG A 215 11.62 19.79 7.66
C ARG A 215 11.87 21.30 7.78
N ALA A 216 11.13 21.95 8.67
CA ALA A 216 11.24 23.39 8.88
C ALA A 216 12.55 23.75 9.62
N LEU A 217 13.46 24.42 8.90
CA LEU A 217 14.75 24.92 9.43
C LEU A 217 14.92 26.38 9.05
N ALA A 218 15.38 27.21 10.00
CA ALA A 218 15.74 28.60 9.73
C ALA A 218 16.96 29.05 10.53
N VAL A 219 17.77 29.88 9.89
CA VAL A 219 18.72 30.77 10.57
C VAL A 219 18.45 32.17 10.10
N ALA A 220 17.88 33.00 10.98
CA ALA A 220 17.47 34.36 10.74
C ALA A 220 18.43 35.35 11.44
N GLY A 221 18.75 36.45 10.77
CA GLY A 221 19.64 37.49 11.26
C GLY A 221 19.50 38.78 10.49
N LEU A 222 20.50 39.62 10.64
CA LEU A 222 20.68 40.89 9.91
C LEU A 222 21.96 40.83 9.08
N PRO A 223 22.09 41.64 8.00
CA PRO A 223 23.33 41.79 7.24
C PRO A 223 24.51 42.22 8.14
N ALA A 224 25.73 41.96 7.68
CA ALA A 224 26.93 42.31 8.39
C ALA A 224 26.95 43.79 8.77
N GLY A 225 27.34 44.08 10.03
CA GLY A 225 27.37 45.41 10.59
C GLY A 225 27.27 45.39 12.12
N THR A 226 26.91 46.51 12.72
CA THR A 226 26.65 46.66 14.16
C THR A 226 25.30 47.34 14.35
N THR A 227 24.53 46.87 15.32
CA THR A 227 23.26 47.49 15.71
C THR A 227 23.27 47.87 17.16
N LYS A 228 22.59 48.97 17.52
CA LYS A 228 22.43 49.46 18.89
C LYS A 228 20.94 49.74 19.15
N PRO A 229 20.12 48.71 19.36
CA PRO A 229 18.70 48.89 19.63
C PRO A 229 18.45 49.71 20.89
N ALA A 230 17.43 50.57 20.88
CA ALA A 230 16.99 51.26 22.06
C ALA A 230 16.35 50.31 23.06
N SER A 231 16.49 50.60 24.37
CA SER A 231 15.82 49.82 25.41
C SER A 231 14.30 49.90 25.25
N GLY A 232 13.62 48.76 25.33
CA GLY A 232 12.19 48.60 25.12
C GLY A 232 11.81 48.39 23.64
N SER A 233 12.74 48.58 22.69
CA SER A 233 12.47 48.42 21.26
C SER A 233 12.36 46.97 20.84
N THR A 234 11.68 46.71 19.71
CA THR A 234 11.61 45.41 19.06
C THR A 234 12.34 45.43 17.72
N ALA A 235 13.06 44.38 17.38
CA ALA A 235 13.75 44.24 16.11
C ALA A 235 13.33 42.92 15.40
N GLY A 236 13.30 42.96 14.09
CA GLY A 236 13.07 41.80 13.26
C GLY A 236 14.33 41.29 12.57
N PHE A 237 14.15 40.52 11.52
CA PHE A 237 15.20 39.88 10.73
C PHE A 237 15.09 40.38 9.27
N SER A 238 16.20 40.42 8.56
CA SER A 238 16.18 40.79 7.12
C SER A 238 16.95 39.77 6.25
N LEU A 239 17.60 38.80 6.91
CA LEU A 239 18.37 37.77 6.23
C LEU A 239 17.97 36.41 6.78
N LEU A 240 17.67 35.48 5.85
CA LEU A 240 17.57 34.06 6.12
C LEU A 240 18.74 33.35 5.45
N THR A 241 19.74 32.95 6.25
CA THR A 241 20.91 32.22 5.74
C THR A 241 20.62 30.75 5.52
N ILE A 242 19.65 30.22 6.26
CA ILE A 242 19.00 28.92 6.06
C ILE A 242 17.50 29.17 6.08
N SER A 243 16.79 28.66 5.09
CA SER A 243 15.32 28.68 5.04
C SER A 243 14.83 27.42 4.32
N GLU A 244 14.42 26.43 5.09
CA GLU A 244 13.84 25.19 4.59
C GLU A 244 12.47 24.96 5.24
N GLY A 245 11.60 24.19 4.57
CA GLY A 245 10.31 23.81 5.11
C GLY A 245 9.35 24.98 5.31
N GLY A 246 9.56 26.12 4.59
CA GLY A 246 8.57 27.20 4.48
C GLY A 246 8.72 28.37 5.44
N PHE A 247 9.82 28.53 6.19
CA PHE A 247 10.08 29.77 6.92
C PHE A 247 10.17 30.97 5.96
N ALA A 248 9.57 32.08 6.32
CA ALA A 248 9.54 33.30 5.53
C ALA A 248 9.63 34.55 6.41
N LEU A 249 10.03 35.67 5.82
CA LEU A 249 9.95 36.98 6.47
C LEU A 249 8.54 37.57 6.27
N GLY A 250 7.92 37.96 7.40
CA GLY A 250 6.57 38.54 7.47
C GLY A 250 6.54 40.06 7.35
N ASP A 251 5.76 40.70 8.22
CA ASP A 251 5.59 42.16 8.23
C ASP A 251 6.81 42.87 8.77
N ALA A 252 6.97 44.14 8.38
CA ALA A 252 8.06 44.99 8.89
C ALA A 252 7.91 45.25 10.40
N VAL A 253 9.03 45.27 11.12
CA VAL A 253 9.11 45.65 12.52
C VAL A 253 9.56 47.12 12.61
N GLU A 254 8.92 47.90 13.48
CA GLU A 254 9.08 49.37 13.58
C GLU A 254 10.53 49.83 13.66
N THR A 255 11.41 49.14 14.40
CA THR A 255 12.80 49.49 14.55
C THR A 255 13.75 48.83 13.58
N GLY A 256 13.22 48.14 12.57
CA GLY A 256 13.97 47.53 11.50
C GLY A 256 13.84 46.00 11.42
N GLY A 257 14.05 45.48 10.21
CA GLY A 257 13.83 44.07 9.89
C GLY A 257 12.36 43.72 9.76
N ARG A 258 12.08 42.42 9.67
CA ARG A 258 10.76 41.83 9.49
C ARG A 258 10.57 40.69 10.49
N GLU A 259 9.36 40.39 10.83
CA GLU A 259 9.01 39.22 11.62
C GLU A 259 9.42 37.94 10.90
N LEU A 260 9.80 36.91 11.66
CA LEU A 260 10.00 35.57 11.09
C LEU A 260 8.72 34.78 11.27
N LEU A 261 8.14 34.26 10.16
CA LEU A 261 6.91 33.48 10.17
C LEU A 261 7.22 32.00 10.32
N VAL A 262 6.56 31.37 11.28
CA VAL A 262 6.64 29.91 11.54
C VAL A 262 5.76 29.17 10.53
N PRO A 263 6.29 28.18 9.78
CA PRO A 263 5.53 27.56 8.68
C PRO A 263 4.50 26.52 9.14
N ALA A 264 4.75 25.84 10.27
CA ALA A 264 3.92 24.71 10.70
C ALA A 264 3.84 24.64 12.22
N LYS A 265 2.75 24.07 12.72
CA LYS A 265 2.62 23.74 14.14
C LYS A 265 3.58 22.60 14.52
N GLY A 266 4.32 22.77 15.63
CA GLY A 266 5.23 21.74 16.11
C GLY A 266 6.04 22.16 17.32
N LEU A 267 6.95 21.28 17.73
CA LEU A 267 8.02 21.57 18.68
C LEU A 267 9.25 21.97 17.89
N TYR A 268 9.88 23.07 18.33
CA TYR A 268 11.06 23.61 17.70
C TYR A 268 12.18 23.71 18.69
N LEU A 269 13.37 23.22 18.38
CA LEU A 269 14.60 23.60 19.03
C LEU A 269 14.95 24.99 18.55
N VAL A 270 15.00 25.95 19.47
CA VAL A 270 15.25 27.37 19.19
C VAL A 270 16.49 27.82 19.92
N ALA A 271 17.43 28.39 19.17
CA ALA A 271 18.66 28.96 19.72
C ALA A 271 18.75 30.45 19.37
N LEU A 272 18.83 31.30 20.38
CA LEU A 272 19.15 32.74 20.25
C LEU A 272 20.62 32.95 20.58
N THR A 273 21.39 33.43 19.62
CA THR A 273 22.81 33.79 19.79
C THR A 273 22.97 35.29 19.64
N LEU A 274 23.66 35.90 20.58
CA LEU A 274 24.01 37.31 20.56
C LEU A 274 25.54 37.45 20.48
N ALA A 275 26.02 38.15 19.47
CA ALA A 275 27.41 38.60 19.39
C ALA A 275 27.50 40.04 19.96
N VAL A 276 27.72 40.17 21.22
CA VAL A 276 27.75 41.45 21.96
C VAL A 276 29.09 42.10 21.72
N ALA A 277 29.11 43.26 21.07
CA ALA A 277 30.33 44.05 20.84
C ALA A 277 30.67 44.91 22.06
N ALA A 278 29.68 45.51 22.70
CA ALA A 278 29.79 46.26 23.95
C ALA A 278 28.45 46.26 24.69
N SER A 279 28.48 46.34 26.04
CA SER A 279 27.23 46.36 26.81
C SER A 279 27.46 47.02 28.17
N SER A 280 26.47 47.81 28.64
CA SER A 280 26.34 48.29 30.03
C SER A 280 25.28 47.53 30.84
N GLY A 281 24.86 46.37 30.32
CA GLY A 281 23.78 45.50 30.80
C GLY A 281 22.67 45.43 29.79
N HIS A 282 22.27 44.20 29.41
CA HIS A 282 21.24 43.96 28.39
C HIS A 282 20.44 42.70 28.65
N ARG A 283 19.25 42.64 28.05
CA ARG A 283 18.43 41.45 27.87
C ARG A 283 17.83 41.50 26.48
N VAL A 284 17.85 40.36 25.79
CA VAL A 284 17.15 40.17 24.54
C VAL A 284 16.20 38.99 24.72
N THR A 285 14.90 39.23 24.50
CA THR A 285 13.84 38.25 24.68
C THR A 285 13.21 37.94 23.31
N LEU A 286 13.04 36.66 23.01
CA LEU A 286 12.26 36.23 21.85
C LEU A 286 10.78 36.43 22.15
N LEU A 287 10.09 37.14 21.26
CA LEU A 287 8.64 37.31 21.30
C LEU A 287 8.03 36.44 20.21
N SER A 288 6.91 35.79 20.53
CA SER A 288 5.96 35.19 19.60
C SER A 288 4.64 35.93 19.69
N ASN A 289 4.15 36.46 18.56
CA ASN A 289 2.91 37.25 18.50
C ASN A 289 2.88 38.42 19.52
N GLY A 290 4.03 38.98 19.83
CA GLY A 290 4.19 40.10 20.79
C GLY A 290 4.31 39.71 22.26
N LEU A 291 4.21 38.42 22.57
CA LEU A 291 4.37 37.89 23.93
C LEU A 291 5.70 37.15 24.10
N ALA A 292 6.30 37.15 25.30
CA ALA A 292 7.52 36.44 25.58
C ALA A 292 7.36 34.93 25.33
N ALA A 293 8.21 34.37 24.45
CA ALA A 293 8.14 32.97 24.02
C ALA A 293 8.92 32.00 24.96
N GLY A 294 9.40 32.47 26.11
CA GLY A 294 10.13 31.61 27.04
C GLY A 294 11.62 31.44 26.72
N LEU A 295 12.19 32.26 25.83
CA LEU A 295 13.63 32.27 25.50
C LEU A 295 14.17 33.68 25.61
N SER A 296 15.21 33.89 26.45
CA SER A 296 15.91 35.17 26.56
C SER A 296 17.40 34.96 26.85
N VAL A 297 18.18 35.92 26.40
CA VAL A 297 19.63 36.05 26.75
C VAL A 297 19.83 37.35 27.47
N ALA A 298 20.50 37.33 28.63
CA ALA A 298 20.84 38.52 29.40
C ALA A 298 22.32 38.52 29.77
N GLY A 299 22.92 39.69 29.82
CA GLY A 299 24.31 39.86 30.18
C GLY A 299 24.54 41.11 31.00
N ASN A 300 25.57 41.06 31.85
CA ASN A 300 26.05 42.21 32.59
C ASN A 300 26.88 43.15 31.71
N ALA A 301 27.34 44.29 32.26
CA ALA A 301 28.22 45.21 31.58
C ALA A 301 29.52 44.52 31.11
N SER A 302 29.95 44.79 29.88
CA SER A 302 31.19 44.29 29.29
C SER A 302 31.68 45.32 28.26
N ALA A 303 32.95 45.67 28.34
CA ALA A 303 33.64 46.52 27.36
C ALA A 303 34.33 45.71 26.25
N VAL A 304 34.35 44.40 26.35
CA VAL A 304 34.99 43.48 25.40
C VAL A 304 33.91 42.60 24.77
N GLY A 305 34.03 42.39 23.46
CA GLY A 305 33.08 41.57 22.71
C GLY A 305 32.95 40.15 23.25
N THR A 306 31.72 39.70 23.44
CA THR A 306 31.38 38.35 23.93
C THR A 306 30.31 37.73 23.09
N GLN A 307 30.28 36.40 23.01
CA GLN A 307 29.17 35.64 22.41
C GLN A 307 28.35 34.95 23.51
N GLN A 308 27.05 35.12 23.48
CA GLN A 308 26.12 34.60 24.47
C GLN A 308 25.01 33.87 23.75
N SER A 309 24.53 32.78 24.31
CA SER A 309 23.45 32.00 23.67
C SER A 309 22.51 31.43 24.73
N ALA A 310 21.24 31.29 24.34
CA ALA A 310 20.26 30.50 25.06
C ALA A 310 19.53 29.56 24.06
N ILE A 311 19.20 28.38 24.57
CA ILE A 311 18.52 27.35 23.78
C ILE A 311 17.31 26.88 24.58
N SER A 312 16.20 26.67 23.89
CA SER A 312 14.97 26.10 24.46
C SER A 312 14.21 25.31 23.43
N ILE A 313 13.31 24.43 23.88
CA ILE A 313 12.30 23.80 23.02
C ILE A 313 11.00 24.57 23.20
N LEU A 314 10.49 25.12 22.11
CA LEU A 314 9.26 25.92 22.09
C LEU A 314 8.18 25.24 21.28
N ALA A 315 6.94 25.25 21.79
CA ALA A 315 5.78 24.88 21.02
C ALA A 315 5.29 26.10 20.22
N LEU A 316 5.36 26.01 18.89
CA LEU A 316 4.97 27.10 17.98
C LEU A 316 3.84 26.62 17.07
N ASN A 317 3.02 27.57 16.60
CA ASN A 317 1.94 27.30 15.64
C ASN A 317 2.30 27.86 14.27
N ALA A 318 1.65 27.33 13.22
CA ALA A 318 1.72 27.91 11.88
C ALA A 318 1.25 29.37 11.92
N GLY A 319 2.02 30.28 11.31
CA GLY A 319 1.74 31.70 11.27
C GLY A 319 2.21 32.48 12.51
N ASP A 320 2.78 31.84 13.53
CA ASP A 320 3.39 32.57 14.64
C ASP A 320 4.49 33.52 14.13
N ARG A 321 4.50 34.75 14.69
CA ARG A 321 5.34 35.86 14.26
C ARG A 321 6.41 36.10 15.33
N LEU A 322 7.66 35.81 14.96
CA LEU A 322 8.80 35.89 15.85
C LEU A 322 9.59 37.18 15.63
N ARG A 323 9.93 37.88 16.73
CA ARG A 323 10.77 39.06 16.76
C ARG A 323 11.53 39.14 18.08
N LEU A 324 12.53 40.00 18.15
CA LEU A 324 13.36 40.20 19.35
C LEU A 324 12.95 41.50 20.07
N GLN A 325 12.83 41.46 21.39
CA GLN A 325 12.70 42.62 22.23
C GLN A 325 14.03 42.89 22.94
N HIS A 326 14.48 44.14 22.93
CA HIS A 326 15.74 44.57 23.54
C HIS A 326 15.49 45.40 24.80
N GLU A 327 16.24 45.11 25.88
CA GLU A 327 16.23 45.88 27.11
C GLU A 327 17.67 46.20 27.48
N GLY A 328 17.90 47.36 28.14
CA GLY A 328 19.23 47.83 28.54
C GLY A 328 19.94 48.50 27.35
N THR A 329 21.28 48.52 27.41
CA THR A 329 22.13 49.19 26.40
C THR A 329 23.25 48.26 25.96
N ALA A 330 23.21 47.86 24.70
CA ALA A 330 24.25 47.02 24.09
C ALA A 330 24.41 47.30 22.60
N GLU A 331 25.58 46.99 22.09
CA GLU A 331 25.89 46.93 20.68
C GLU A 331 26.05 45.47 20.27
N PHE A 332 25.37 45.05 19.21
CA PHE A 332 25.39 43.69 18.71
C PHE A 332 26.01 43.64 17.31
N ALA A 333 27.04 42.80 17.16
CA ALA A 333 27.60 42.51 15.85
C ALA A 333 26.63 41.60 15.07
N GLN A 334 26.39 41.95 13.81
CA GLN A 334 25.47 41.28 12.91
C GLN A 334 26.23 40.59 11.76
N GLY A 335 25.56 39.65 11.06
CA GLY A 335 26.09 38.90 9.94
C GLY A 335 26.28 37.41 10.27
N ASN A 336 26.84 36.69 9.32
CA ASN A 336 27.01 35.24 9.44
C ASN A 336 27.85 34.84 10.66
N GLY A 337 27.38 33.92 11.48
CA GLY A 337 28.05 33.46 12.70
C GLY A 337 28.02 34.46 13.84
N LYS A 338 27.26 35.56 13.74
CA LYS A 338 27.08 36.59 14.75
C LYS A 338 25.69 36.49 15.41
N THR A 339 25.02 37.65 15.64
CA THR A 339 23.68 37.65 16.24
C THR A 339 22.69 36.99 15.31
N SER A 340 22.02 35.94 15.78
CA SER A 340 21.09 35.14 14.97
C SER A 340 20.08 34.38 15.83
N LEU A 341 18.95 34.07 15.21
CA LEU A 341 17.92 33.13 15.69
C LEU A 341 17.92 31.90 14.82
N SER A 342 18.19 30.73 15.40
CA SER A 342 18.16 29.44 14.71
C SER A 342 16.98 28.63 15.20
N LEU A 343 16.24 28.00 14.26
CA LEU A 343 15.09 27.13 14.58
C LEU A 343 15.23 25.85 13.81
N ALA A 344 14.89 24.74 14.46
CA ALA A 344 14.78 23.44 13.84
C ALA A 344 13.52 22.72 14.37
N ALA A 345 12.61 22.32 13.48
CA ALA A 345 11.50 21.46 13.85
C ALA A 345 12.04 20.10 14.33
N LEU A 346 11.50 19.59 15.44
CA LEU A 346 11.89 18.31 16.05
C LEU A 346 11.12 17.13 15.45
#